data_1ee6b0f708a63c40176e4341070c287e
#
_entry.id   1ee6b0f708a63c40176e4341070c287e
#
_cell.length_a   1.000
_cell.length_b   1.000
_cell.length_c   1.000
_cell.angle_alpha   90.00
_cell.angle_beta   90.00
_cell.angle_gamma   90.00
#
_symmetry.space_group_name_H-M   'P 1'
#
loop_
_entity.id
_entity.type
_entity.pdbx_description
1 polymer ?
#
loop_
_entity_poly.entity_id
_entity_poly.type
_entity_poly.pdbx_seq_one_letter_code
_entity_poly.pdbx_strand_id
1 'polypeptide(L)'
;MNEISTLQENIRSIKKDLRLSMNGVVSTLQRNQGLNYKINFGVEIPRLKGIAAKYEKNKELALALWNDNIRECKMLAIFLMPEEEFYGIADKLVQEVPYTEIADHLAKEILCRIPDIENTAVDWLAKEEGLYSYCGYMTLSHLFRQGSTLSNAKEASYIKQAISAIKENIHPPVAKAAYNSLMIYSDNSEELEERVKDALGIF
;
A
#
# COMPACT_ATOMS: atom_id res chain seq x y z
N MET A 1 -35.50 -3.20 -4.74
CA MET A 1 -34.70 -3.70 -3.61
C MET A 1 -33.87 -2.52 -3.13
N ASN A 2 -33.88 -2.19 -1.83
CA ASN A 2 -33.15 -1.00 -1.36
C ASN A 2 -31.64 -1.26 -1.44
N GLU A 3 -30.84 -0.30 -1.96
CA GLU A 3 -29.36 -0.38 -2.08
C GLU A 3 -28.68 -0.78 -0.76
N ILE A 4 -29.20 -0.28 0.37
CA ILE A 4 -28.71 -0.63 1.72
C ILE A 4 -28.89 -2.13 2.02
N SER A 5 -30.00 -2.76 1.57
CA SER A 5 -30.22 -4.21 1.73
C SER A 5 -29.16 -5.01 0.97
N THR A 6 -28.87 -4.61 -0.27
CA THR A 6 -27.88 -5.27 -1.13
C THR A 6 -26.45 -5.12 -0.57
N LEU A 7 -26.08 -3.96 -0.04
CA LEU A 7 -24.78 -3.73 0.60
C LEU A 7 -24.58 -4.66 1.81
N GLN A 8 -25.58 -4.76 2.70
CA GLN A 8 -25.51 -5.62 3.88
C GLN A 8 -25.45 -7.10 3.51
N GLU A 9 -26.17 -7.52 2.47
CA GLU A 9 -26.14 -8.89 1.95
C GLU A 9 -24.76 -9.23 1.37
N ASN A 10 -24.15 -8.33 0.60
CA ASN A 10 -22.80 -8.50 0.07
C ASN A 10 -21.76 -8.64 1.17
N ILE A 11 -21.80 -7.78 2.20
CA ILE A 11 -20.88 -7.86 3.34
C ILE A 11 -21.03 -9.19 4.08
N ARG A 12 -22.27 -9.66 4.31
CA ARG A 12 -22.53 -10.96 4.95
C ARG A 12 -22.01 -12.12 4.12
N SER A 13 -22.24 -12.10 2.81
CA SER A 13 -21.76 -13.11 1.86
C SER A 13 -20.24 -13.17 1.82
N ILE A 14 -19.56 -12.02 1.72
CA ILE A 14 -18.11 -11.92 1.79
C ILE A 14 -17.58 -12.54 3.09
N LYS A 15 -18.12 -12.14 4.24
CA LYS A 15 -17.69 -12.67 5.54
C LYS A 15 -17.95 -14.20 5.67
N LYS A 16 -18.99 -14.71 5.02
CA LYS A 16 -19.22 -16.16 4.93
C LYS A 16 -18.13 -16.84 4.10
N ASP A 17 -17.82 -16.31 2.92
CA ASP A 17 -16.77 -16.85 2.05
C ASP A 17 -15.39 -16.82 2.71
N LEU A 18 -15.07 -15.78 3.47
CA LEU A 18 -13.83 -15.68 4.25
C LEU A 18 -13.76 -16.78 5.32
N ARG A 19 -14.84 -17.01 6.06
CA ARG A 19 -14.90 -18.10 7.06
C ARG A 19 -14.71 -19.48 6.44
N LEU A 20 -15.33 -19.73 5.27
CA LEU A 20 -15.18 -20.98 4.53
C LEU A 20 -13.79 -21.19 3.95
N SER A 21 -13.02 -20.11 3.78
CA SER A 21 -11.66 -20.11 3.22
C SER A 21 -10.57 -19.98 4.29
N MET A 22 -10.94 -20.04 5.56
CA MET A 22 -10.06 -19.83 6.71
C MET A 22 -8.89 -20.80 6.76
N ASN A 23 -7.68 -20.25 7.05
CA ASN A 23 -6.47 -21.02 7.30
C ASN A 23 -5.86 -20.61 8.66
N GLY A 24 -6.11 -21.44 9.68
CA GLY A 24 -5.66 -21.16 11.04
C GLY A 24 -4.13 -21.12 11.19
N VAL A 25 -3.39 -21.91 10.41
CA VAL A 25 -1.91 -21.91 10.43
C VAL A 25 -1.37 -20.57 9.94
N VAL A 26 -1.87 -20.10 8.79
CA VAL A 26 -1.47 -18.80 8.23
C VAL A 26 -1.86 -17.66 9.16
N SER A 27 -3.07 -17.68 9.72
CA SER A 27 -3.53 -16.67 10.69
C SER A 27 -2.61 -16.61 11.92
N THR A 28 -2.19 -17.78 12.44
CA THR A 28 -1.26 -17.85 13.58
C THR A 28 0.11 -17.27 13.23
N LEU A 29 0.66 -17.62 12.06
CA LEU A 29 1.94 -17.07 11.60
C LEU A 29 1.89 -15.54 11.46
N GLN A 30 0.82 -15.01 10.88
CA GLN A 30 0.62 -13.56 10.71
C GLN A 30 0.52 -12.86 12.07
N ARG A 31 -0.17 -13.43 13.05
CA ARG A 31 -0.22 -12.88 14.42
C ARG A 31 1.16 -12.88 15.09
N ASN A 32 1.93 -13.94 14.92
CA ASN A 32 3.29 -14.03 15.44
C ASN A 32 4.23 -13.00 14.79
N GLN A 33 3.92 -12.55 13.57
CA GLN A 33 4.61 -11.47 12.88
C GLN A 33 4.10 -10.05 13.27
N GLY A 34 3.20 -9.95 14.24
CA GLY A 34 2.72 -8.69 14.78
C GLY A 34 1.45 -8.13 14.12
N LEU A 35 0.78 -8.89 13.24
CA LEU A 35 -0.49 -8.46 12.64
C LEU A 35 -1.66 -8.65 13.61
N ASN A 36 -1.89 -7.68 14.47
CA ASN A 36 -2.86 -7.73 15.57
C ASN A 36 -4.27 -7.24 15.19
N TYR A 37 -4.81 -7.73 14.06
CA TYR A 37 -6.19 -7.49 13.71
C TYR A 37 -7.15 -8.14 14.72
N LYS A 38 -8.32 -7.52 14.91
CA LYS A 38 -9.39 -8.13 15.74
C LYS A 38 -9.76 -9.53 15.22
N ILE A 39 -9.88 -9.67 13.90
CA ILE A 39 -10.10 -10.93 13.22
C ILE A 39 -9.09 -11.05 12.07
N ASN A 40 -8.50 -12.23 11.94
CA ASN A 40 -7.64 -12.62 10.84
C ASN A 40 -7.99 -14.09 10.48
N PHE A 41 -8.51 -14.29 9.29
CA PHE A 41 -8.89 -15.63 8.79
C PHE A 41 -7.71 -16.38 8.17
N GLY A 42 -6.59 -15.71 7.87
CA GLY A 42 -5.42 -16.30 7.20
C GLY A 42 -5.68 -16.67 5.74
N VAL A 43 -6.61 -15.99 5.08
CA VAL A 43 -6.92 -16.25 3.66
C VAL A 43 -5.85 -15.65 2.78
N GLU A 44 -5.31 -16.45 1.87
CA GLU A 44 -4.26 -16.04 0.95
C GLU A 44 -4.77 -15.11 -0.17
N ILE A 45 -3.88 -14.25 -0.69
CA ILE A 45 -4.22 -13.23 -1.69
C ILE A 45 -4.90 -13.80 -2.95
N PRO A 46 -4.46 -14.93 -3.56
CA PRO A 46 -5.15 -15.47 -4.73
C PRO A 46 -6.62 -15.82 -4.44
N ARG A 47 -6.89 -16.32 -3.23
CA ARG A 47 -8.26 -16.65 -2.82
C ARG A 47 -9.08 -15.38 -2.58
N LEU A 48 -8.49 -14.33 -1.99
CA LEU A 48 -9.14 -13.04 -1.82
C LEU A 48 -9.51 -12.40 -3.15
N LYS A 49 -8.60 -12.44 -4.15
CA LYS A 49 -8.91 -11.97 -5.51
C LYS A 49 -10.05 -12.78 -6.14
N GLY A 50 -10.10 -14.09 -5.91
CA GLY A 50 -11.22 -14.94 -6.36
C GLY A 50 -12.56 -14.63 -5.65
N ILE A 51 -12.53 -14.17 -4.40
CA ILE A 51 -13.73 -13.67 -3.71
C ILE A 51 -14.15 -12.33 -4.28
N ALA A 52 -13.21 -11.38 -4.42
CA ALA A 52 -13.49 -10.07 -4.99
C ALA A 52 -14.11 -10.14 -6.38
N ALA A 53 -13.62 -11.06 -7.24
CA ALA A 53 -14.13 -11.25 -8.59
C ALA A 53 -15.62 -11.63 -8.71
N LYS A 54 -16.27 -11.99 -7.60
CA LYS A 54 -17.70 -12.27 -7.56
C LYS A 54 -18.58 -11.02 -7.43
N TYR A 55 -17.97 -9.87 -7.18
CA TYR A 55 -18.64 -8.62 -6.91
C TYR A 55 -18.18 -7.53 -7.89
N GLU A 56 -19.07 -6.67 -8.27
CA GLU A 56 -18.71 -5.45 -8.99
C GLU A 56 -17.96 -4.49 -8.05
N LYS A 57 -17.00 -3.74 -8.62
CA LYS A 57 -16.33 -2.68 -7.87
C LYS A 57 -17.35 -1.65 -7.41
N ASN A 58 -17.33 -1.33 -6.12
CA ASN A 58 -18.29 -0.41 -5.52
C ASN A 58 -17.66 0.31 -4.32
N LYS A 59 -17.74 1.63 -4.32
CA LYS A 59 -17.13 2.50 -3.30
C LYS A 59 -17.70 2.25 -1.90
N GLU A 60 -19.03 2.17 -1.78
CA GLU A 60 -19.70 1.98 -0.50
C GLU A 60 -19.34 0.64 0.11
N LEU A 61 -19.28 -0.42 -0.70
CA LEU A 61 -18.86 -1.75 -0.27
C LEU A 61 -17.39 -1.74 0.15
N ALA A 62 -16.51 -1.13 -0.66
CA ALA A 62 -15.10 -1.03 -0.37
C ALA A 62 -14.83 -0.26 0.93
N LEU A 63 -15.46 0.90 1.13
CA LEU A 63 -15.32 1.69 2.35
C LEU A 63 -15.89 0.98 3.59
N ALA A 64 -17.02 0.28 3.44
CA ALA A 64 -17.59 -0.51 4.54
C ALA A 64 -16.64 -1.65 4.97
N LEU A 65 -16.00 -2.33 4.02
CA LEU A 65 -14.99 -3.35 4.29
C LEU A 65 -13.69 -2.76 4.86
N TRP A 66 -13.27 -1.58 4.38
CA TRP A 66 -12.08 -0.88 4.89
C TRP A 66 -12.21 -0.53 6.37
N ASN A 67 -13.39 -0.14 6.81
CA ASN A 67 -13.64 0.22 8.20
C ASN A 67 -13.68 -0.98 9.15
N ASP A 68 -13.79 -2.21 8.64
CA ASP A 68 -13.72 -3.41 9.48
C ASP A 68 -12.28 -3.69 9.97
N ASN A 69 -12.14 -4.00 11.25
CA ASN A 69 -10.86 -4.46 11.81
C ASN A 69 -10.63 -5.96 11.55
N ILE A 70 -10.75 -6.33 10.28
CA ILE A 70 -10.55 -7.67 9.73
C ILE A 70 -9.54 -7.55 8.60
N ARG A 71 -8.42 -8.29 8.68
CA ARG A 71 -7.34 -8.25 7.68
C ARG A 71 -7.86 -8.41 6.26
N GLU A 72 -8.62 -9.45 6.04
CA GLU A 72 -9.13 -9.81 4.71
C GLU A 72 -10.16 -8.80 4.18
N CYS A 73 -10.92 -8.15 5.05
CA CYS A 73 -11.84 -7.09 4.64
C CYS A 73 -11.08 -5.87 4.11
N LYS A 74 -9.97 -5.47 4.76
CA LYS A 74 -9.11 -4.38 4.25
C LYS A 74 -8.49 -4.72 2.90
N MET A 75 -8.04 -5.98 2.69
CA MET A 75 -7.53 -6.43 1.39
C MET A 75 -8.62 -6.42 0.31
N LEU A 76 -9.81 -6.92 0.62
CA LEU A 76 -10.94 -6.90 -0.30
C LEU A 76 -11.40 -5.48 -0.62
N ALA A 77 -11.33 -4.55 0.34
CA ALA A 77 -11.62 -3.14 0.10
C ALA A 77 -10.72 -2.56 -1.01
N ILE A 78 -9.42 -2.89 -0.98
CA ILE A 78 -8.47 -2.47 -2.03
C ILE A 78 -8.87 -3.03 -3.40
N PHE A 79 -9.27 -4.30 -3.47
CA PHE A 79 -9.60 -4.94 -4.75
C PHE A 79 -10.96 -4.50 -5.31
N LEU A 80 -11.89 -4.06 -4.44
CA LEU A 80 -13.25 -3.66 -4.81
C LEU A 80 -13.44 -2.16 -4.99
N MET A 81 -12.41 -1.35 -4.72
CA MET A 81 -12.46 0.09 -4.91
C MET A 81 -12.47 0.43 -6.41
N PRO A 82 -13.42 1.25 -6.91
CA PRO A 82 -13.41 1.75 -8.28
C PRO A 82 -12.25 2.73 -8.53
N GLU A 83 -11.68 2.71 -9.74
CA GLU A 83 -10.50 3.54 -10.06
C GLU A 83 -10.81 5.04 -10.05
N GLU A 84 -11.99 5.42 -10.50
CA GLU A 84 -12.47 6.82 -10.52
C GLU A 84 -12.56 7.46 -9.14
N GLU A 85 -12.59 6.64 -8.09
CA GLU A 85 -12.71 7.10 -6.71
C GLU A 85 -11.35 7.27 -6.00
N PHE A 86 -10.24 6.85 -6.62
CA PHE A 86 -8.93 6.82 -5.96
C PHE A 86 -8.44 8.19 -5.52
N TYR A 87 -8.63 9.21 -6.35
CA TYR A 87 -8.14 10.56 -6.08
C TYR A 87 -8.67 11.16 -4.78
N GLY A 88 -9.97 11.09 -4.58
CA GLY A 88 -10.63 11.76 -3.46
C GLY A 88 -10.37 11.13 -2.10
N ILE A 89 -9.76 9.92 -2.06
CA ILE A 89 -9.63 9.14 -0.81
C ILE A 89 -8.21 8.67 -0.51
N ALA A 90 -7.24 8.90 -1.39
CA ALA A 90 -5.88 8.37 -1.27
C ALA A 90 -5.23 8.74 0.07
N ASP A 91 -5.20 10.01 0.43
CA ASP A 91 -4.58 10.49 1.67
C ASP A 91 -5.24 9.90 2.91
N LYS A 92 -6.58 9.79 2.91
CA LYS A 92 -7.34 9.15 3.99
C LYS A 92 -6.99 7.67 4.11
N LEU A 93 -6.93 6.93 3.01
CA LEU A 93 -6.58 5.52 3.04
C LEU A 93 -5.15 5.32 3.58
N VAL A 94 -4.19 6.15 3.14
CA VAL A 94 -2.80 6.10 3.62
C VAL A 94 -2.72 6.39 5.12
N GLN A 95 -3.46 7.39 5.61
CA GLN A 95 -3.53 7.72 7.03
C GLN A 95 -4.04 6.55 7.89
N GLU A 96 -4.98 5.78 7.37
CA GLU A 96 -5.64 4.69 8.09
C GLU A 96 -4.97 3.30 7.89
N VAL A 97 -3.83 3.24 7.17
CA VAL A 97 -3.09 1.98 6.95
C VAL A 97 -2.54 1.45 8.28
N PRO A 98 -2.93 0.23 8.70
CA PRO A 98 -2.51 -0.29 10.00
C PRO A 98 -1.17 -1.03 9.96
N TYR A 99 -0.80 -1.64 8.82
CA TYR A 99 0.37 -2.50 8.66
C TYR A 99 0.97 -2.40 7.26
N THR A 100 2.26 -2.66 7.13
CA THR A 100 3.01 -2.61 5.86
C THR A 100 2.42 -3.52 4.79
N GLU A 101 1.83 -4.67 5.17
CA GLU A 101 1.14 -5.57 4.23
C GLU A 101 -0.01 -4.86 3.49
N ILE A 102 -0.80 -4.05 4.20
CA ILE A 102 -1.88 -3.25 3.58
C ILE A 102 -1.28 -2.14 2.73
N ALA A 103 -0.20 -1.49 3.20
CA ALA A 103 0.51 -0.46 2.44
C ALA A 103 1.02 -0.98 1.09
N ASP A 104 1.62 -2.18 1.07
CA ASP A 104 2.13 -2.81 -0.15
C ASP A 104 1.03 -3.01 -1.19
N HIS A 105 -0.11 -3.56 -0.76
CA HIS A 105 -1.25 -3.77 -1.65
C HIS A 105 -1.93 -2.46 -2.06
N LEU A 106 -2.05 -1.50 -1.15
CA LEU A 106 -2.61 -0.18 -1.43
C LEU A 106 -1.75 0.55 -2.48
N ALA A 107 -0.43 0.57 -2.29
CA ALA A 107 0.50 1.18 -3.24
C ALA A 107 0.40 0.55 -4.63
N LYS A 108 0.39 -0.78 -4.69
CA LYS A 108 0.37 -1.54 -5.95
C LYS A 108 -0.96 -1.48 -6.70
N GLU A 109 -2.07 -1.61 -5.99
CA GLU A 109 -3.38 -1.83 -6.64
C GLU A 109 -4.17 -0.50 -6.79
N ILE A 110 -3.85 0.51 -6.00
CA ILE A 110 -4.56 1.80 -5.99
C ILE A 110 -3.61 2.97 -6.28
N LEU A 111 -2.65 3.25 -5.37
CA LEU A 111 -1.93 4.52 -5.38
C LEU A 111 -1.13 4.75 -6.67
N CYS A 112 -0.42 3.72 -7.18
CA CYS A 112 0.37 3.84 -8.40
C CYS A 112 -0.46 4.00 -9.69
N ARG A 113 -1.79 3.98 -9.59
CA ARG A 113 -2.71 4.21 -10.72
C ARG A 113 -3.33 5.60 -10.70
N ILE A 114 -3.10 6.36 -9.65
CA ILE A 114 -3.56 7.74 -9.55
C ILE A 114 -2.64 8.61 -10.42
N PRO A 115 -3.16 9.30 -11.43
CA PRO A 115 -2.35 10.23 -12.23
C PRO A 115 -1.67 11.29 -11.36
N ASP A 116 -0.43 11.63 -11.66
CA ASP A 116 0.38 12.67 -11.01
C ASP A 116 0.58 12.48 -9.48
N ILE A 117 0.41 11.25 -8.99
CA ILE A 117 0.53 10.94 -7.56
C ILE A 117 1.98 11.03 -7.05
N GLU A 118 2.98 10.98 -7.93
CA GLU A 118 4.39 11.00 -7.57
C GLU A 118 4.77 12.22 -6.71
N ASN A 119 4.21 13.38 -7.02
CA ASN A 119 4.46 14.58 -6.22
C ASN A 119 3.91 14.44 -4.80
N THR A 120 2.69 13.92 -4.66
CA THR A 120 2.06 13.65 -3.38
C THR A 120 2.79 12.55 -2.61
N ALA A 121 3.23 11.50 -3.32
CA ALA A 121 4.00 10.41 -2.72
C ALA A 121 5.33 10.91 -2.14
N VAL A 122 6.03 11.85 -2.83
CA VAL A 122 7.23 12.51 -2.28
C VAL A 122 6.89 13.36 -1.04
N ASP A 123 5.75 14.05 -1.03
CA ASP A 123 5.33 14.84 0.14
C ASP A 123 5.00 13.94 1.35
N TRP A 124 4.49 12.73 1.12
CA TRP A 124 4.28 11.75 2.21
C TRP A 124 5.58 11.28 2.87
N LEU A 125 6.72 11.33 2.20
CA LEU A 125 7.99 10.90 2.79
C LEU A 125 8.42 11.76 3.98
N ALA A 126 7.99 13.02 4.02
CA ALA A 126 8.28 13.93 5.11
C ALA A 126 7.33 13.80 6.33
N LYS A 127 6.27 12.99 6.20
CA LYS A 127 5.32 12.79 7.29
C LYS A 127 5.84 11.70 8.24
N GLU A 128 5.95 12.04 9.52
CA GLU A 128 6.41 11.11 10.57
C GLU A 128 5.28 10.20 11.08
N GLU A 129 4.03 10.54 10.79
CA GLU A 129 2.86 9.84 11.29
C GLU A 129 2.59 8.54 10.52
N GLY A 130 2.21 7.49 11.24
CA GLY A 130 1.71 6.23 10.66
C GLY A 130 2.65 5.59 9.64
N LEU A 131 2.12 5.18 8.50
CA LEU A 131 2.87 4.55 7.42
C LEU A 131 2.96 5.43 6.15
N TYR A 132 2.81 6.75 6.28
CA TYR A 132 2.86 7.66 5.13
C TYR A 132 4.16 7.50 4.32
N SER A 133 5.32 7.61 4.98
CA SER A 133 6.62 7.49 4.31
C SER A 133 6.80 6.11 3.67
N TYR A 134 6.35 5.04 4.33
CA TYR A 134 6.36 3.69 3.76
C TYR A 134 5.50 3.60 2.50
N CYS A 135 4.24 4.07 2.55
CA CYS A 135 3.34 4.13 1.40
C CYS A 135 3.94 4.96 0.26
N GLY A 136 4.57 6.10 0.59
CA GLY A 136 5.26 6.94 -0.38
C GLY A 136 6.35 6.18 -1.14
N TYR A 137 7.30 5.54 -0.43
CA TYR A 137 8.36 4.75 -1.07
C TYR A 137 7.82 3.58 -1.88
N MET A 138 6.81 2.87 -1.39
CA MET A 138 6.22 1.76 -2.12
C MET A 138 5.50 2.23 -3.40
N THR A 139 4.77 3.35 -3.32
CA THR A 139 4.11 3.96 -4.48
C THR A 139 5.13 4.40 -5.53
N LEU A 140 6.15 5.15 -5.11
CA LEU A 140 7.24 5.59 -5.98
C LEU A 140 7.97 4.41 -6.61
N SER A 141 8.24 3.34 -5.86
CA SER A 141 8.86 2.12 -6.42
C SER A 141 8.05 1.51 -7.55
N HIS A 142 6.71 1.51 -7.47
CA HIS A 142 5.86 1.02 -8.55
C HIS A 142 5.86 1.97 -9.75
N LEU A 143 5.81 3.27 -9.52
CA LEU A 143 5.85 4.29 -10.57
C LEU A 143 7.18 4.28 -11.32
N PHE A 144 8.30 4.19 -10.63
CA PHE A 144 9.64 4.13 -11.25
C PHE A 144 9.84 2.89 -12.10
N ARG A 145 9.30 1.72 -11.68
CA ARG A 145 9.28 0.52 -12.54
C ARG A 145 8.43 0.69 -13.80
N GLN A 146 7.49 1.63 -13.81
CA GLN A 146 6.68 1.98 -14.98
C GLN A 146 7.31 3.10 -15.83
N GLY A 147 8.49 3.59 -15.44
CA GLY A 147 9.23 4.62 -16.17
C GLY A 147 8.85 6.05 -15.77
N SER A 148 8.12 6.25 -14.67
CA SER A 148 7.83 7.61 -14.16
C SER A 148 9.11 8.29 -13.69
N THR A 149 9.17 9.61 -13.87
CA THR A 149 10.28 10.46 -13.44
C THR A 149 9.77 11.56 -12.51
N LEU A 150 10.66 12.12 -11.71
CA LEU A 150 10.35 13.25 -10.83
C LEU A 150 10.83 14.56 -11.46
N SER A 151 10.16 15.68 -11.14
CA SER A 151 10.71 16.99 -11.43
C SER A 151 11.99 17.22 -10.61
N ASN A 152 12.93 18.07 -11.10
CA ASN A 152 14.21 18.31 -10.44
C ASN A 152 14.08 18.68 -8.95
N ALA A 153 13.07 19.48 -8.60
CA ALA A 153 12.83 19.88 -7.22
C ALA A 153 12.36 18.71 -6.34
N LYS A 154 11.48 17.86 -6.87
CA LYS A 154 10.96 16.66 -6.16
C LYS A 154 12.01 15.57 -6.11
N GLU A 155 12.83 15.42 -7.15
CA GLU A 155 13.96 14.48 -7.16
C GLU A 155 14.95 14.79 -6.03
N ALA A 156 15.40 16.04 -5.92
CA ALA A 156 16.32 16.43 -4.86
C ALA A 156 15.75 16.16 -3.45
N SER A 157 14.46 16.46 -3.25
CA SER A 157 13.76 16.16 -2.00
C SER A 157 13.67 14.65 -1.74
N TYR A 158 13.30 13.87 -2.74
CA TYR A 158 13.19 12.42 -2.68
C TYR A 158 14.52 11.77 -2.30
N ILE A 159 15.60 12.07 -3.02
CA ILE A 159 16.93 11.51 -2.77
C ILE A 159 17.40 11.84 -1.35
N LYS A 160 17.26 13.11 -0.93
CA LYS A 160 17.63 13.55 0.42
C LYS A 160 16.88 12.74 1.50
N GLN A 161 15.57 12.59 1.36
CA GLN A 161 14.74 11.88 2.34
C GLN A 161 15.04 10.38 2.35
N ALA A 162 15.26 9.78 1.17
CA ALA A 162 15.61 8.36 1.08
C ALA A 162 16.96 8.06 1.76
N ILE A 163 17.99 8.88 1.51
CA ILE A 163 19.30 8.74 2.15
C ILE A 163 19.19 8.92 3.67
N SER A 164 18.43 9.91 4.15
CA SER A 164 18.20 10.11 5.59
C SER A 164 17.52 8.89 6.21
N ALA A 165 16.44 8.40 5.62
CA ALA A 165 15.71 7.22 6.10
C ALA A 165 16.60 5.96 6.17
N ILE A 166 17.49 5.77 5.18
CA ILE A 166 18.43 4.65 5.13
C ILE A 166 19.50 4.77 6.23
N LYS A 167 20.14 5.95 6.35
CA LYS A 167 21.25 6.18 7.28
C LYS A 167 20.81 6.18 8.74
N GLU A 168 19.69 6.80 9.03
CA GLU A 168 19.15 6.91 10.38
C GLU A 168 18.51 5.59 10.84
N ASN A 169 17.89 4.86 9.93
CA ASN A 169 17.28 3.55 10.15
C ASN A 169 16.38 3.47 11.40
N ILE A 170 15.70 4.55 11.73
CA ILE A 170 14.81 4.64 12.91
C ILE A 170 13.65 3.65 12.78
N HIS A 171 13.14 3.49 11.55
CA HIS A 171 12.08 2.56 11.21
C HIS A 171 12.56 1.58 10.13
N PRO A 172 13.06 0.38 10.48
CA PRO A 172 13.67 -0.56 9.54
C PRO A 172 12.83 -0.89 8.30
N PRO A 173 11.50 -1.07 8.39
CA PRO A 173 10.67 -1.27 7.19
C PRO A 173 10.70 -0.07 6.23
N VAL A 174 10.70 1.16 6.76
CA VAL A 174 10.78 2.40 5.95
C VAL A 174 12.16 2.52 5.31
N ALA A 175 13.23 2.29 6.07
CA ALA A 175 14.60 2.33 5.56
C ALA A 175 14.81 1.31 4.41
N LYS A 176 14.27 0.10 4.56
CA LYS A 176 14.30 -0.92 3.50
C LYS A 176 13.48 -0.50 2.27
N ALA A 177 12.30 0.08 2.46
CA ALA A 177 11.47 0.58 1.36
C ALA A 177 12.16 1.74 0.64
N ALA A 178 12.77 2.67 1.38
CA ALA A 178 13.55 3.78 0.85
C ALA A 178 14.74 3.28 0.01
N TYR A 179 15.51 2.32 0.53
CA TYR A 179 16.63 1.72 -0.19
C TYR A 179 16.18 1.08 -1.50
N ASN A 180 15.15 0.22 -1.45
CA ASN A 180 14.65 -0.45 -2.63
C ASN A 180 14.11 0.56 -3.67
N SER A 181 13.38 1.58 -3.23
CA SER A 181 12.85 2.64 -4.09
C SER A 181 13.98 3.41 -4.75
N LEU A 182 15.02 3.76 -3.99
CA LEU A 182 16.17 4.53 -4.48
C LEU A 182 16.97 3.73 -5.50
N MET A 183 17.19 2.42 -5.28
CA MET A 183 17.87 1.55 -6.24
C MET A 183 17.08 1.46 -7.56
N ILE A 184 15.77 1.26 -7.51
CA ILE A 184 14.92 1.22 -8.71
C ILE A 184 14.99 2.55 -9.47
N TYR A 185 15.03 3.67 -8.75
CA TYR A 185 15.12 4.99 -9.36
C TYR A 185 16.48 5.23 -10.02
N SER A 186 17.57 4.82 -9.36
CA SER A 186 18.95 4.98 -9.87
C SER A 186 19.23 4.15 -11.12
N ASP A 187 18.57 3.01 -11.29
CA ASP A 187 18.71 2.16 -12.48
C ASP A 187 18.29 2.87 -13.79
N ASN A 188 17.64 4.03 -13.71
CA ASN A 188 17.21 4.78 -14.89
C ASN A 188 18.33 5.62 -15.52
N SER A 189 19.48 5.86 -14.85
CA SER A 189 20.57 6.69 -15.35
C SER A 189 21.88 6.35 -14.63
N GLU A 190 22.98 6.18 -15.40
CA GLU A 190 24.32 5.97 -14.85
C GLU A 190 24.76 7.13 -13.92
N GLU A 191 24.42 8.36 -14.30
CA GLU A 191 24.72 9.56 -13.47
C GLU A 191 23.99 9.52 -12.12
N LEU A 192 22.72 9.08 -12.11
CA LEU A 192 21.95 8.90 -10.87
C LEU A 192 22.52 7.77 -10.02
N GLU A 193 22.93 6.67 -10.65
CA GLU A 193 23.53 5.51 -9.96
C GLU A 193 24.80 5.93 -9.23
N GLU A 194 25.73 6.66 -9.90
CA GLU A 194 26.94 7.17 -9.28
C GLU A 194 26.64 8.12 -8.11
N ARG A 195 25.76 9.09 -8.31
CA ARG A 195 25.33 10.03 -7.26
C ARG A 195 24.75 9.34 -6.04
N VAL A 196 23.95 8.31 -6.25
CA VAL A 196 23.33 7.53 -5.16
C VAL A 196 24.39 6.69 -4.42
N LYS A 197 25.29 6.03 -5.14
CA LYS A 197 26.41 5.28 -4.56
C LYS A 197 27.29 6.18 -3.69
N ASP A 198 27.70 7.33 -4.21
CA ASP A 198 28.48 8.31 -3.47
C ASP A 198 27.75 8.78 -2.20
N ALA A 199 26.47 9.09 -2.29
CA ALA A 199 25.68 9.57 -1.18
C ALA A 199 25.46 8.50 -0.08
N LEU A 200 25.39 7.23 -0.47
CA LEU A 200 25.30 6.09 0.45
C LEU A 200 26.66 5.63 0.99
N GLY A 201 27.79 6.06 0.37
CA GLY A 201 29.13 5.59 0.70
C GLY A 201 29.39 4.15 0.24
N ILE A 202 28.77 3.73 -0.85
CA ILE A 202 28.94 2.41 -1.47
C ILE A 202 29.90 2.59 -2.64
N PHE A 203 31.12 2.02 -2.51
CA PHE A 203 32.15 2.06 -3.56
C PHE A 203 32.13 0.79 -4.39
#